data_3761921bfeeee21bc84791d1a163f7cb
#
_entry.id   3761921bfeeee21bc84791d1a163f7cb
#
_cell.length_a   1.000
_cell.length_b   1.000
_cell.length_c   1.000
_cell.angle_alpha   90.00
_cell.angle_beta   90.00
_cell.angle_gamma   90.00
#
_symmetry.space_group_name_H-M   'P 1'
#
loop_
_entity.id
_entity.type
_entity.pdbx_description
1 polymer ?
#
loop_
_entity_poly.entity_id
_entity_poly.type
_entity_poly.pdbx_seq_one_letter_code
_entity_poly.pdbx_strand_id
1 'polypeptide(L)'
;QGFMGYSQNVSKLAGFSDRAGEHASNGRDIGLQFQGDFLKNANGRNLLHYQIGVFNGQGTNTKDVDNQKNIIGGVWVMPVSGMRIGAFGWTGSYARKGELHDNNNGIIQYEPALDANGNQKLDKDGKPIMQEKTFSGTRSLNQNRYAFSFEYKKDGWTVRSEYIHSTGKAFAKSIT
;
A
#
# COMPACT_ATOMS: atom_id res chain seq x y z
N GLN A 1 14.03 12.30 -5.49
CA GLN A 1 12.85 11.95 -4.67
C GLN A 1 11.67 11.83 -5.64
N GLY A 2 11.13 10.64 -5.73
CA GLY A 2 10.09 10.33 -6.69
C GLY A 2 8.71 10.51 -6.13
N PHE A 3 7.80 9.99 -6.87
CA PHE A 3 6.41 9.74 -6.62
C PHE A 3 6.01 9.58 -5.12
N MET A 4 6.74 8.81 -4.33
CA MET A 4 6.46 8.59 -2.91
C MET A 4 6.47 9.87 -2.05
N GLY A 5 7.14 10.93 -2.48
CA GLY A 5 7.17 12.19 -1.74
C GLY A 5 5.90 13.03 -1.89
N TYR A 6 5.21 12.91 -3.00
CA TYR A 6 3.96 13.64 -3.26
C TYR A 6 2.74 12.81 -2.88
N SER A 7 2.76 11.52 -3.20
CA SER A 7 1.66 10.61 -2.94
C SER A 7 1.44 10.31 -1.47
N GLN A 8 2.45 10.38 -0.62
CA GLN A 8 2.28 10.14 0.82
C GLN A 8 1.24 11.08 1.46
N ASN A 9 1.22 12.33 1.09
CA ASN A 9 0.23 13.26 1.63
C ASN A 9 -1.17 13.00 1.06
N VAL A 10 -1.27 12.71 -0.22
CA VAL A 10 -2.53 12.41 -0.90
C VAL A 10 -3.08 11.05 -0.46
N SER A 11 -2.24 10.03 -0.33
CA SER A 11 -2.66 8.72 0.16
C SER A 11 -3.11 8.73 1.61
N LYS A 12 -2.49 9.54 2.47
CA LYS A 12 -2.95 9.76 3.85
C LYS A 12 -4.33 10.42 3.90
N LEU A 13 -4.53 11.46 3.11
CA LEU A 13 -5.82 12.15 2.99
C LEU A 13 -6.92 11.23 2.46
N ALA A 14 -6.60 10.36 1.53
CA ALA A 14 -7.51 9.38 0.95
C ALA A 14 -7.77 8.15 1.84
N GLY A 15 -7.15 8.05 3.02
CA GLY A 15 -7.28 6.90 3.93
C GLY A 15 -6.59 5.63 3.43
N PHE A 16 -5.71 5.75 2.45
CA PHE A 16 -5.01 4.59 1.85
C PHE A 16 -3.78 4.14 2.63
N SER A 17 -3.14 5.03 3.39
CA SER A 17 -1.82 4.75 3.95
C SER A 17 -1.79 3.71 5.06
N ASP A 18 -2.74 3.73 5.96
CA ASP A 18 -2.71 2.85 7.14
C ASP A 18 -3.27 1.45 6.89
N ARG A 19 -3.99 1.28 5.78
CA ARG A 19 -4.69 0.03 5.46
C ARG A 19 -4.23 -0.62 4.17
N ALA A 20 -3.43 0.08 3.41
CA ALA A 20 -3.03 -0.29 2.07
C ALA A 20 -1.61 -0.82 1.98
N GLY A 21 -1.06 -1.35 3.07
CA GLY A 21 0.21 -2.06 3.04
C GLY A 21 1.46 -1.20 3.23
N GLU A 22 1.33 0.04 3.64
CA GLU A 22 2.48 0.82 4.09
C GLU A 22 2.59 0.75 5.62
N HIS A 23 3.33 -0.23 6.11
CA HIS A 23 3.49 -0.46 7.54
C HIS A 23 4.54 0.36 8.20
N ALA A 24 5.49 0.88 7.47
CA ALA A 24 6.44 1.78 8.05
C ALA A 24 5.80 3.16 8.12
N SER A 25 5.65 3.70 9.31
CA SER A 25 5.21 5.09 9.56
C SER A 25 6.00 6.13 8.76
N ASN A 26 7.13 5.74 8.18
CA ASN A 26 8.03 6.56 7.37
C ASN A 26 8.09 6.14 5.89
N GLY A 27 7.27 5.19 5.42
CA GLY A 27 7.24 4.72 4.04
C GLY A 27 8.54 4.03 3.60
N ARG A 28 9.30 3.42 4.50
CA ARG A 28 10.55 2.72 4.19
C ARG A 28 10.34 1.22 4.21
N ASP A 29 11.00 0.54 3.29
CA ASP A 29 10.99 -0.92 3.18
C ASP A 29 12.38 -1.42 2.79
N ILE A 30 12.64 -2.71 3.01
CA ILE A 30 13.89 -3.36 2.62
C ILE A 30 13.71 -3.96 1.23
N GLY A 31 14.62 -3.64 0.32
CA GLY A 31 14.55 -4.13 -1.05
C GLY A 31 15.74 -3.71 -1.89
N LEU A 32 15.66 -4.06 -3.16
CA LEU A 32 16.64 -3.70 -4.18
C LEU A 32 15.96 -2.84 -5.24
N GLN A 33 16.59 -1.73 -5.60
CA GLN A 33 16.09 -0.83 -6.62
C GLN A 33 17.17 -0.55 -7.67
N PHE A 34 16.76 -0.56 -8.92
CA PHE A 34 17.53 -0.08 -10.06
C PHE A 34 16.92 1.20 -10.58
N GLN A 35 17.75 2.18 -10.88
CA GLN A 35 17.33 3.44 -11.46
C GLN A 35 18.39 4.00 -12.40
N GLY A 36 17.97 4.82 -13.32
CA GLY A 36 18.89 5.44 -14.28
C GLY A 36 18.26 6.55 -15.10
N ASP A 37 19.12 7.30 -15.74
CA ASP A 37 18.78 8.42 -16.62
C ASP A 37 19.28 8.13 -18.03
N PHE A 38 18.46 8.43 -19.04
CA PHE A 38 18.87 8.34 -20.44
C PHE A 38 18.11 9.31 -21.36
N LEU A 39 18.45 9.24 -22.65
CA LEU A 39 17.97 10.18 -23.65
C LEU A 39 18.36 11.63 -23.29
N LYS A 40 19.62 11.95 -23.50
CA LYS A 40 20.11 13.33 -23.33
C LYS A 40 19.75 14.19 -24.52
N ASN A 41 19.35 15.43 -24.25
CA ASN A 41 19.23 16.44 -25.30
C ASN A 41 20.62 17.00 -25.69
N ALA A 42 20.67 17.89 -26.70
CA ALA A 42 21.90 18.51 -27.15
C ALA A 42 22.67 19.27 -26.04
N ASN A 43 21.99 19.73 -25.00
CA ASN A 43 22.58 20.43 -23.86
C ASN A 43 22.98 19.47 -22.71
N GLY A 44 22.96 18.15 -22.94
CA GLY A 44 23.33 17.14 -21.93
C GLY A 44 22.29 16.89 -20.85
N ARG A 45 21.11 17.51 -20.93
CA ARG A 45 20.02 17.30 -19.94
C ARG A 45 19.35 15.95 -20.20
N ASN A 46 19.17 15.16 -19.15
CA ASN A 46 18.42 13.91 -19.22
C ASN A 46 16.93 14.19 -19.50
N LEU A 47 16.38 13.43 -20.46
CA LEU A 47 14.98 13.56 -20.87
C LEU A 47 14.11 12.48 -20.28
N LEU A 48 14.71 11.37 -19.85
CA LEU A 48 13.99 10.24 -19.27
C LEU A 48 14.75 9.69 -18.07
N HIS A 49 14.00 9.44 -17.00
CA HIS A 49 14.46 8.73 -15.83
C HIS A 49 13.55 7.51 -15.58
N TYR A 50 14.13 6.40 -15.15
CA TYR A 50 13.38 5.21 -14.76
C TYR A 50 13.81 4.72 -13.39
N GLN A 51 12.91 4.04 -12.72
CA GLN A 51 13.21 3.24 -11.54
C GLN A 51 12.36 1.98 -11.53
N ILE A 52 12.92 0.89 -11.01
CA ILE A 52 12.22 -0.34 -10.72
C ILE A 52 12.85 -0.98 -9.48
N GLY A 53 12.05 -1.46 -8.56
CA GLY A 53 12.52 -2.07 -7.34
C GLY A 53 11.62 -3.19 -6.85
N VAL A 54 12.22 -4.09 -6.07
CA VAL A 54 11.56 -5.20 -5.40
C VAL A 54 11.80 -5.06 -3.91
N PHE A 55 10.74 -5.12 -3.11
CA PHE A 55 10.74 -4.84 -1.69
C PHE A 55 9.99 -5.93 -0.91
N ASN A 56 10.29 -6.04 0.39
CA ASN A 56 9.65 -7.04 1.25
C ASN A 56 8.16 -6.81 1.50
N GLY A 57 7.70 -5.55 1.45
CA GLY A 57 6.29 -5.23 1.66
C GLY A 57 5.84 -5.12 3.12
N GLN A 58 6.74 -5.34 4.08
CA GLN A 58 6.43 -5.34 5.51
C GLN A 58 7.02 -4.14 6.27
N GLY A 59 7.81 -3.31 5.59
CA GLY A 59 8.56 -2.20 6.20
C GLY A 59 9.89 -2.63 6.81
N THR A 60 10.71 -1.65 7.22
CA THR A 60 12.10 -1.88 7.62
C THR A 60 12.27 -2.62 8.94
N ASN A 61 11.29 -2.55 9.83
CA ASN A 61 11.38 -3.08 11.20
C ASN A 61 10.45 -4.27 11.43
N THR A 62 9.85 -4.81 10.39
CA THR A 62 8.91 -5.93 10.49
C THR A 62 9.47 -7.13 9.74
N LYS A 63 9.45 -8.29 10.40
CA LYS A 63 9.85 -9.54 9.76
C LYS A 63 8.88 -9.87 8.63
N ASP A 64 9.43 -10.30 7.50
CA ASP A 64 8.64 -10.84 6.41
C ASP A 64 7.88 -12.10 6.89
N VAL A 65 6.56 -12.09 6.72
CA VAL A 65 5.68 -13.13 7.27
C VAL A 65 5.01 -13.98 6.19
N ASP A 66 5.09 -13.58 4.92
CA ASP A 66 4.39 -14.27 3.83
C ASP A 66 5.27 -14.59 2.61
N ASN A 67 6.54 -14.19 2.63
CA ASN A 67 7.49 -14.32 1.50
C ASN A 67 7.03 -13.65 0.20
N GLN A 68 5.97 -12.85 0.22
CA GLN A 68 5.54 -12.06 -0.92
C GLN A 68 6.47 -10.86 -1.10
N LYS A 69 6.61 -10.42 -2.35
CA LYS A 69 7.43 -9.24 -2.66
C LYS A 69 6.60 -8.20 -3.38
N ASN A 70 6.86 -6.96 -3.01
CA ASN A 70 6.24 -5.81 -3.64
C ASN A 70 7.15 -5.29 -4.74
N ILE A 71 6.56 -4.99 -5.89
CA ILE A 71 7.26 -4.41 -7.03
C ILE A 71 6.77 -2.98 -7.18
N ILE A 72 7.70 -2.04 -7.26
CA ILE A 72 7.42 -0.65 -7.57
C ILE A 72 8.26 -0.23 -8.76
N GLY A 73 7.67 0.51 -9.67
CA GLY A 73 8.40 1.00 -10.83
C GLY A 73 7.75 2.24 -11.40
N GLY A 74 8.52 2.97 -12.20
CA GLY A 74 8.01 4.15 -12.87
C GLY A 74 9.02 4.80 -13.78
N VAL A 75 8.49 5.71 -14.57
CA VAL A 75 9.27 6.53 -15.50
C VAL A 75 8.88 7.99 -15.37
N TRP A 76 9.85 8.85 -15.57
CA TRP A 76 9.63 10.29 -15.76
C TRP A 76 10.14 10.71 -17.12
N VAL A 77 9.36 11.51 -17.81
CA VAL A 77 9.82 12.27 -18.96
C VAL A 77 9.94 13.74 -18.58
N MET A 78 11.00 14.37 -19.08
CA MET A 78 11.36 15.76 -18.80
C MET A 78 11.50 16.53 -20.11
N PRO A 79 10.39 16.78 -20.84
CA PRO A 79 10.45 17.26 -22.22
C PRO A 79 11.04 18.66 -22.32
N VAL A 80 10.72 19.51 -21.37
CA VAL A 80 11.25 20.89 -21.31
C VAL A 80 11.85 21.19 -19.93
N SER A 81 12.65 22.25 -19.85
CA SER A 81 13.24 22.66 -18.57
C SER A 81 12.16 23.01 -17.55
N GLY A 82 12.27 22.46 -16.36
CA GLY A 82 11.31 22.64 -15.27
C GLY A 82 10.08 21.75 -15.31
N MET A 83 9.85 20.97 -16.37
CA MET A 83 8.70 20.07 -16.48
C MET A 83 9.12 18.62 -16.22
N ARG A 84 8.29 17.91 -15.45
CA ARG A 84 8.39 16.46 -15.24
C ARG A 84 7.00 15.84 -15.33
N ILE A 85 6.89 14.78 -16.10
CA ILE A 85 5.66 13.98 -16.21
C ILE A 85 6.04 12.56 -15.85
N GLY A 86 5.34 11.96 -14.89
CA GLY A 86 5.65 10.64 -14.36
C GLY A 86 4.48 9.68 -14.43
N ALA A 87 4.77 8.42 -14.71
CA ALA A 87 3.85 7.31 -14.56
C ALA A 87 4.49 6.25 -13.68
N PHE A 88 3.74 5.75 -12.69
CA PHE A 88 4.22 4.84 -11.67
C PHE A 88 3.24 3.72 -11.41
N GLY A 89 3.77 2.56 -11.09
CA GLY A 89 3.02 1.41 -10.66
C GLY A 89 3.61 0.78 -9.40
N TRP A 90 2.74 0.25 -8.57
CA TRP A 90 3.08 -0.59 -7.44
C TRP A 90 2.13 -1.78 -7.43
N THR A 91 2.69 -2.98 -7.31
CA THR A 91 1.94 -4.21 -7.13
C THR A 91 2.57 -5.00 -6.00
N GLY A 92 1.75 -5.61 -5.17
CA GLY A 92 2.25 -6.36 -4.05
C GLY A 92 1.17 -6.81 -3.10
N SER A 93 1.60 -7.20 -1.92
CA SER A 93 0.72 -7.65 -0.86
C SER A 93 1.09 -7.02 0.47
N TYR A 94 0.11 -7.02 1.34
CA TYR A 94 0.28 -6.74 2.72
C TYR A 94 -0.17 -7.95 3.55
N ALA A 95 0.70 -8.42 4.43
CA ALA A 95 0.42 -9.56 5.27
C ALA A 95 0.35 -9.20 6.76
N ARG A 96 -0.52 -9.89 7.46
CA ARG A 96 -0.54 -9.96 8.92
C ARG A 96 -0.43 -11.40 9.37
N LYS A 97 0.25 -11.61 10.49
CA LYS A 97 0.36 -12.89 11.19
C LYS A 97 -0.19 -12.72 12.59
N GLY A 98 -0.94 -13.71 13.04
CA GLY A 98 -1.52 -13.72 14.36
C GLY A 98 -2.98 -14.15 14.35
N GLU A 99 -3.74 -13.70 15.30
CA GLU A 99 -5.18 -13.86 15.33
C GLU A 99 -5.83 -12.73 14.52
N LEU A 100 -6.54 -13.10 13.47
CA LEU A 100 -7.10 -12.19 12.50
C LEU A 100 -8.59 -12.43 12.37
N HIS A 101 -9.37 -11.35 12.21
CA HIS A 101 -10.79 -11.46 11.93
C HIS A 101 -11.04 -12.09 10.55
N ASP A 102 -11.94 -13.07 10.49
CA ASP A 102 -12.42 -13.60 9.22
C ASP A 102 -13.42 -12.62 8.63
N ASN A 103 -13.09 -12.07 7.49
CA ASN A 103 -13.98 -11.17 6.78
C ASN A 103 -14.19 -11.64 5.35
N ASN A 104 -15.42 -11.55 4.87
CA ASN A 104 -15.77 -11.79 3.50
C ASN A 104 -16.07 -10.44 2.82
N ASN A 105 -15.23 -10.06 1.85
CA ASN A 105 -15.33 -8.77 1.15
C ASN A 105 -15.40 -7.53 2.07
N GLY A 106 -14.65 -7.57 3.19
CA GLY A 106 -14.63 -6.46 4.17
C GLY A 106 -15.74 -6.51 5.21
N ILE A 107 -16.62 -7.49 5.17
CA ILE A 107 -17.67 -7.72 6.18
C ILE A 107 -17.14 -8.72 7.19
N ILE A 108 -17.06 -8.30 8.46
CA ILE A 108 -16.66 -9.18 9.56
C ILE A 108 -17.69 -10.30 9.69
N GLN A 109 -17.21 -11.54 9.72
CA GLN A 109 -18.05 -12.71 9.92
C GLN A 109 -18.21 -12.97 11.43
N TYR A 110 -19.39 -13.43 11.82
CA TYR A 110 -19.70 -13.78 13.20
C TYR A 110 -20.02 -15.27 13.31
N GLU A 111 -19.68 -15.85 14.43
CA GLU A 111 -20.00 -17.22 14.79
C GLU A 111 -20.52 -17.30 16.25
N PRO A 112 -21.27 -18.34 16.63
CA PRO A 112 -21.67 -18.51 18.02
C PRO A 112 -20.46 -18.71 18.93
N ALA A 113 -20.39 -17.96 20.03
CA ALA A 113 -19.40 -18.18 21.07
C ALA A 113 -19.59 -19.54 21.72
N LEU A 114 -18.49 -20.27 21.93
CA LEU A 114 -18.51 -21.58 22.58
C LEU A 114 -17.98 -21.49 24.00
N ASP A 115 -18.50 -22.33 24.89
CA ASP A 115 -17.95 -22.54 26.22
C ASP A 115 -16.73 -23.50 26.20
N ALA A 116 -16.14 -23.77 27.36
CA ALA A 116 -14.99 -24.65 27.48
C ALA A 116 -15.29 -26.10 27.07
N ASN A 117 -16.55 -26.50 27.00
CA ASN A 117 -17.03 -27.85 26.64
C ASN A 117 -17.45 -27.91 25.15
N GLY A 118 -17.35 -26.80 24.40
CA GLY A 118 -17.72 -26.72 22.99
C GLY A 118 -19.21 -26.46 22.74
N ASN A 119 -20.01 -26.15 23.78
CA ASN A 119 -21.41 -25.81 23.62
C ASN A 119 -21.58 -24.30 23.35
N GLN A 120 -22.64 -23.94 22.63
CA GLN A 120 -22.96 -22.54 22.39
C GLN A 120 -23.28 -21.81 23.69
N LYS A 121 -22.64 -20.67 23.91
CA LYS A 121 -23.02 -19.76 25.01
C LYS A 121 -24.32 -19.06 24.63
N LEU A 122 -25.26 -19.09 25.55
CA LEU A 122 -26.56 -18.43 25.41
C LEU A 122 -26.62 -17.19 26.32
N ASP A 123 -27.34 -16.19 25.86
CA ASP A 123 -27.69 -15.03 26.66
C ASP A 123 -28.84 -15.34 27.63
N LYS A 124 -29.28 -14.33 28.37
CA LYS A 124 -30.39 -14.47 29.34
C LYS A 124 -31.73 -14.84 28.70
N ASP A 125 -31.87 -14.60 27.40
CA ASP A 125 -33.06 -14.87 26.61
C ASP A 125 -32.97 -16.19 25.83
N GLY A 126 -31.90 -16.98 26.05
CA GLY A 126 -31.66 -18.26 25.41
C GLY A 126 -31.17 -18.16 23.97
N LYS A 127 -30.70 -16.98 23.54
CA LYS A 127 -30.13 -16.80 22.20
C LYS A 127 -28.62 -17.00 22.20
N PRO A 128 -28.02 -17.53 21.11
CA PRO A 128 -26.58 -17.66 21.01
C PRO A 128 -25.88 -16.29 21.09
N ILE A 129 -24.88 -16.20 21.95
CA ILE A 129 -23.98 -15.06 22.00
C ILE A 129 -23.07 -15.15 20.78
N MET A 130 -23.07 -14.14 19.92
CA MET A 130 -22.24 -14.11 18.73
C MET A 130 -20.89 -13.45 19.04
N GLN A 131 -19.81 -14.03 18.52
CA GLN A 131 -18.47 -13.46 18.54
C GLN A 131 -17.94 -13.29 17.12
N GLU A 132 -16.97 -12.41 16.95
CA GLU A 132 -16.30 -12.25 15.66
C GLU A 132 -15.49 -13.49 15.33
N LYS A 133 -15.69 -14.04 14.13
CA LYS A 133 -14.94 -15.19 13.65
C LYS A 133 -13.50 -14.83 13.39
N THR A 134 -12.58 -15.51 14.07
CA THR A 134 -11.14 -15.29 13.90
C THR A 134 -10.45 -16.55 13.40
N PHE A 135 -9.25 -16.39 12.86
CA PHE A 135 -8.36 -17.51 12.54
C PHE A 135 -6.93 -17.16 12.93
N SER A 136 -6.17 -18.14 13.34
CA SER A 136 -4.75 -17.98 13.64
C SER A 136 -3.90 -18.36 12.43
N GLY A 137 -2.99 -17.50 12.02
CA GLY A 137 -2.13 -17.76 10.86
C GLY A 137 -1.59 -16.52 10.19
N THR A 138 -1.24 -16.66 8.92
CA THR A 138 -0.80 -15.55 8.07
C THR A 138 -1.80 -15.33 6.94
N ARG A 139 -2.21 -14.10 6.72
CA ARG A 139 -3.03 -13.71 5.58
C ARG A 139 -2.38 -12.56 4.84
N SER A 140 -2.21 -12.73 3.53
CA SER A 140 -1.75 -11.70 2.60
C SER A 140 -2.91 -11.16 1.79
N LEU A 141 -2.96 -9.85 1.62
CA LEU A 141 -3.96 -9.15 0.82
C LEU A 141 -3.27 -8.44 -0.33
N ASN A 142 -3.56 -8.88 -1.54
CA ASN A 142 -2.99 -8.31 -2.76
C ASN A 142 -3.60 -6.94 -3.06
N GLN A 143 -2.75 -6.04 -3.50
CA GLN A 143 -3.11 -4.67 -3.88
C GLN A 143 -2.31 -4.23 -5.10
N ASN A 144 -2.90 -3.35 -5.88
CA ASN A 144 -2.24 -2.68 -6.99
C ASN A 144 -2.51 -1.19 -6.93
N ARG A 145 -1.52 -0.39 -7.28
CA ARG A 145 -1.63 1.07 -7.36
C ARG A 145 -0.92 1.56 -8.59
N TYR A 146 -1.47 2.59 -9.19
CA TYR A 146 -0.79 3.36 -10.21
C TYR A 146 -1.06 4.85 -10.02
N ALA A 147 -0.13 5.65 -10.46
CA ALA A 147 -0.24 7.08 -10.39
C ALA A 147 0.36 7.76 -11.60
N PHE A 148 -0.18 8.92 -11.92
CA PHE A 148 0.36 9.84 -12.89
C PHE A 148 0.67 11.14 -12.18
N SER A 149 1.88 11.65 -12.34
CA SER A 149 2.32 12.88 -11.71
C SER A 149 2.77 13.90 -12.75
N PHE A 150 2.51 15.15 -12.46
CA PHE A 150 2.94 16.30 -13.24
C PHE A 150 3.60 17.31 -12.30
N GLU A 151 4.75 17.81 -12.68
CA GLU A 151 5.39 18.94 -12.02
C GLU A 151 5.89 19.92 -13.08
N TYR A 152 5.63 21.19 -12.86
CA TYR A 152 6.25 22.29 -13.56
C TYR A 152 6.83 23.27 -12.54
N LYS A 153 8.12 23.53 -12.64
CA LYS A 153 8.85 24.44 -11.74
C LYS A 153 9.80 25.30 -12.55
N LYS A 154 9.41 26.54 -12.79
CA LYS A 154 10.20 27.50 -13.54
C LYS A 154 9.74 28.92 -13.24
N ASP A 155 10.66 29.88 -13.29
CA ASP A 155 10.41 31.33 -13.22
C ASP A 155 9.57 31.74 -11.99
N GLY A 156 9.88 31.14 -10.83
CA GLY A 156 9.16 31.38 -9.57
C GLY A 156 7.84 30.62 -9.42
N TRP A 157 7.34 29.96 -10.46
CA TRP A 157 6.13 29.17 -10.42
C TRP A 157 6.43 27.72 -10.07
N THR A 158 5.58 27.12 -9.25
CA THR A 158 5.57 25.68 -8.98
C THR A 158 4.14 25.18 -9.06
N VAL A 159 3.87 24.32 -10.04
CA VAL A 159 2.59 23.63 -10.21
C VAL A 159 2.83 22.14 -10.10
N ARG A 160 2.05 21.45 -9.27
CA ARG A 160 2.10 20.00 -9.09
C ARG A 160 0.70 19.42 -9.13
N SER A 161 0.56 18.28 -9.80
CA SER A 161 -0.68 17.51 -9.84
C SER A 161 -0.35 16.03 -9.80
N GLU A 162 -1.15 15.27 -9.13
CA GLU A 162 -1.02 13.81 -9.06
C GLU A 162 -2.39 13.14 -9.07
N TYR A 163 -2.53 12.11 -9.90
CA TYR A 163 -3.67 11.21 -9.91
C TYR A 163 -3.22 9.85 -9.41
N ILE A 164 -3.90 9.30 -8.42
CA ILE A 164 -3.60 7.98 -7.85
C ILE A 164 -4.85 7.12 -7.92
N HIS A 165 -4.67 5.89 -8.36
CA HIS A 165 -5.71 4.87 -8.32
C HIS A 165 -5.18 3.61 -7.62
N SER A 166 -6.00 3.03 -6.76
CA SER A 166 -5.67 1.83 -6.01
C SER A 166 -6.78 0.82 -6.10
N THR A 167 -6.42 -0.44 -6.25
CA THR A 167 -7.33 -1.59 -6.23
C THR A 167 -6.78 -2.67 -5.32
N GLY A 168 -7.67 -3.51 -4.79
CA GLY A 168 -7.28 -4.63 -3.93
C GLY A 168 -8.08 -4.68 -2.64
N LYS A 169 -7.59 -5.50 -1.72
CA LYS A 169 -8.23 -5.73 -0.41
C LYS A 169 -7.41 -5.10 0.70
N ALA A 170 -8.07 -4.69 1.76
CA ALA A 170 -7.45 -4.19 2.98
C ALA A 170 -8.01 -4.95 4.20
N PHE A 171 -7.23 -5.02 5.27
CA PHE A 171 -7.75 -5.53 6.54
C PHE A 171 -8.80 -4.58 7.10
N ALA A 172 -9.90 -5.12 7.59
CA ALA A 172 -10.89 -4.33 8.31
C ALA A 172 -10.24 -3.71 9.55
N LYS A 173 -10.65 -2.49 9.88
CA LYS A 173 -10.28 -1.89 11.16
C LYS A 173 -10.94 -2.71 12.26
N SER A 174 -10.16 -3.14 13.26
CA SER A 174 -10.76 -3.67 14.49
C SER A 174 -11.68 -2.61 15.06
N ILE A 175 -12.93 -2.96 15.27
CA ILE A 175 -13.85 -2.11 16.01
C ILE A 175 -13.50 -2.34 17.47
N THR A 176 -12.82 -1.38 18.09
CA THR A 176 -12.68 -1.29 19.54
C THR A 176 -13.92 -0.64 20.12
#